data_770179af2c439abb7a5877ac832d41cf
#
_entry.id   770179af2c439abb7a5877ac832d41cf
#
_cell.length_a   1.000
_cell.length_b   1.000
_cell.length_c   1.000
_cell.angle_alpha   90.00
_cell.angle_beta   90.00
_cell.angle_gamma   90.00
#
_symmetry.space_group_name_H-M   'P 1'
#
loop_
_entity.id
_entity.type
_entity.pdbx_description
1 polymer ?
#
loop_
_entity_poly.entity_id
_entity_poly.type
_entity_poly.pdbx_seq_one_letter_code
_entity_poly.pdbx_strand_id
1 'polypeptide(L)'
;NSLDNKLVIDEKVAGTKLKVEGSGEIGDKILAGKATLEELAGTAKVGDKTASDEVGTQDGIIAGKMSAKVGDDGKIVASTVKRAIQQHNQAVSSMANLSLMTWRQENNDMNKRLGEVRASEGSQGIWARMARGQSKYGQQGIKNQYNYYQLGYDSKISDDWILGGAFTYTDGDSNYTNGSGTNKHTGFAVYGSNLRDDGSFIDLIAKYAHMKNDFDVNGGVGSGDYSTNGLSFSAEYGKRFHQEGYWIEPQAELTYGRVSSADFTTKNGASVHQDSMDSLVGRLGFSLGKDIKQGNVYVRASYLYDFQGDTSVTMSKGGAATSFKTDLGGGWWEFGVGTNLDLGHDTHFYLDVETTAGGDVDTPWQWNAGVRYSF
;
A
#
# COMPACT_ATOMS: atom_id res chain seq x y z
N ASN A 1 8.62 -25.77 -26.19
CA ASN A 1 9.19 -25.33 -27.46
C ASN A 1 9.04 -23.83 -27.58
N SER A 2 10.17 -23.11 -27.81
CA SER A 2 10.15 -21.67 -28.09
C SER A 2 9.43 -21.43 -29.39
N LEU A 3 8.55 -20.43 -29.47
CA LEU A 3 7.87 -20.01 -30.70
C LEU A 3 8.84 -19.45 -31.74
N ASP A 4 10.12 -19.26 -31.41
CA ASP A 4 11.17 -18.85 -32.32
C ASP A 4 11.68 -20.01 -33.20
N ASN A 5 11.28 -21.25 -32.91
CA ASN A 5 11.67 -22.42 -33.64
C ASN A 5 10.59 -22.86 -34.62
N LYS A 6 11.01 -23.33 -35.80
CA LYS A 6 10.10 -23.98 -36.75
C LYS A 6 9.37 -25.15 -36.10
N LEU A 7 8.05 -25.10 -36.11
CA LEU A 7 7.21 -26.24 -35.72
C LEU A 7 7.08 -27.15 -36.94
N VAL A 8 7.63 -28.35 -36.83
CA VAL A 8 7.45 -29.39 -37.85
C VAL A 8 6.52 -30.47 -37.27
N ILE A 9 5.37 -30.63 -37.91
CA ILE A 9 4.37 -31.66 -37.51
C ILE A 9 4.38 -32.75 -38.55
N ASP A 10 4.66 -33.98 -38.10
CA ASP A 10 4.57 -35.18 -38.92
C ASP A 10 3.09 -35.53 -39.20
N GLU A 11 2.74 -35.97 -40.40
CA GLU A 11 1.39 -36.38 -40.81
C GLU A 11 0.79 -37.44 -39.89
N LYS A 12 1.60 -38.25 -39.22
CA LYS A 12 1.17 -39.27 -38.25
C LYS A 12 0.58 -38.65 -36.98
N VAL A 13 0.81 -37.38 -36.70
CA VAL A 13 0.30 -36.64 -35.54
C VAL A 13 -0.89 -35.75 -35.89
N ALA A 14 -1.36 -35.79 -37.14
CA ALA A 14 -2.53 -35.05 -37.60
C ALA A 14 -3.78 -35.45 -36.77
N GLY A 15 -4.37 -34.45 -36.11
CA GLY A 15 -5.49 -34.61 -35.17
C GLY A 15 -5.08 -34.75 -33.71
N THR A 16 -3.79 -34.70 -33.39
CA THR A 16 -3.30 -34.52 -32.03
C THR A 16 -3.40 -33.06 -31.62
N LYS A 17 -3.73 -32.79 -30.37
CA LYS A 17 -3.68 -31.43 -29.83
C LYS A 17 -2.24 -30.95 -29.77
N LEU A 18 -1.94 -29.88 -30.49
CA LEU A 18 -0.64 -29.20 -30.44
C LEU A 18 -0.64 -28.26 -29.23
N LYS A 19 0.36 -28.36 -28.39
CA LYS A 19 0.61 -27.39 -27.33
C LYS A 19 1.78 -26.52 -27.74
N VAL A 20 1.52 -25.25 -28.05
CA VAL A 20 2.53 -24.28 -28.37
C VAL A 20 2.67 -23.34 -27.18
N GLU A 21 3.86 -23.27 -26.63
CA GLU A 21 4.18 -22.35 -25.54
C GLU A 21 5.07 -21.24 -26.07
N GLY A 22 4.64 -20.00 -25.87
CA GLY A 22 5.41 -18.82 -26.19
C GLY A 22 5.73 -18.03 -24.94
N SER A 23 6.90 -17.43 -24.92
CA SER A 23 7.36 -16.58 -23.81
C SER A 23 7.65 -15.16 -24.28
N GLY A 24 7.57 -14.21 -23.34
CA GLY A 24 7.97 -12.84 -23.57
C GLY A 24 7.13 -12.09 -24.61
N GLU A 25 7.77 -11.16 -25.29
CA GLU A 25 7.13 -10.24 -26.24
C GLU A 25 6.41 -10.93 -27.40
N ILE A 26 6.97 -12.02 -27.89
CA ILE A 26 6.38 -12.79 -28.99
C ILE A 26 5.05 -13.41 -28.59
N GLY A 27 4.99 -14.00 -27.40
CA GLY A 27 3.76 -14.55 -26.87
C GLY A 27 2.70 -13.46 -26.66
N ASP A 28 3.06 -12.30 -26.17
CA ASP A 28 2.15 -11.17 -25.99
C ASP A 28 1.61 -10.65 -27.35
N LYS A 29 2.45 -10.60 -28.37
CA LYS A 29 2.01 -10.22 -29.73
C LYS A 29 0.96 -11.18 -30.29
N ILE A 30 1.17 -12.49 -30.11
CA ILE A 30 0.18 -13.49 -30.55
C ILE A 30 -1.12 -13.30 -29.83
N LEU A 31 -1.09 -13.21 -28.52
CA LEU A 31 -2.30 -13.07 -27.70
C LEU A 31 -2.98 -11.72 -27.84
N ALA A 32 -2.25 -10.68 -28.23
CA ALA A 32 -2.80 -9.40 -28.59
C ALA A 32 -3.47 -9.40 -30.01
N GLY A 33 -3.37 -10.50 -30.76
CA GLY A 33 -3.87 -10.59 -32.13
C GLY A 33 -3.01 -9.86 -33.15
N LYS A 34 -1.74 -9.58 -32.81
CA LYS A 34 -0.80 -8.84 -33.66
C LYS A 34 0.18 -9.74 -34.41
N ALA A 35 0.19 -11.01 -34.09
CA ALA A 35 0.98 -12.04 -34.76
C ALA A 35 0.13 -13.28 -35.00
N THR A 36 0.47 -14.05 -36.02
CA THR A 36 -0.15 -15.34 -36.34
C THR A 36 0.81 -16.47 -35.98
N LEU A 37 0.26 -17.66 -35.74
CA LEU A 37 1.11 -18.85 -35.56
C LEU A 37 2.03 -19.08 -36.77
N GLU A 38 1.56 -18.69 -37.95
CA GLU A 38 2.30 -18.81 -39.20
C GLU A 38 3.62 -18.01 -39.16
N GLU A 39 3.62 -16.80 -38.60
CA GLU A 39 4.83 -15.99 -38.48
C GLU A 39 5.88 -16.65 -37.56
N LEU A 40 5.43 -17.43 -36.60
CA LEU A 40 6.28 -18.02 -35.58
C LEU A 40 6.67 -19.46 -35.86
N ALA A 41 5.76 -20.24 -36.44
CA ALA A 41 5.94 -21.68 -36.68
C ALA A 41 6.42 -22.00 -38.09
N GLY A 42 6.39 -21.05 -39.01
CA GLY A 42 6.63 -21.29 -40.42
C GLY A 42 5.50 -22.15 -41.04
N THR A 43 5.72 -22.67 -42.22
CA THR A 43 4.74 -23.53 -42.89
C THR A 43 4.77 -24.94 -42.31
N ALA A 44 3.72 -25.35 -41.62
CA ALA A 44 3.50 -26.73 -41.20
C ALA A 44 2.37 -27.33 -42.06
N LYS A 45 2.65 -28.47 -42.71
CA LYS A 45 1.61 -29.25 -43.41
C LYS A 45 1.12 -30.36 -42.47
N VAL A 46 -0.14 -30.33 -42.11
CA VAL A 46 -0.83 -31.36 -41.35
C VAL A 46 -1.99 -31.88 -42.17
N GLY A 47 -1.75 -32.60 -43.26
CA GLY A 47 -2.77 -33.23 -44.09
C GLY A 47 -4.13 -32.48 -44.17
N ASP A 48 -5.23 -33.13 -44.48
CA ASP A 48 -6.58 -32.53 -44.56
C ASP A 48 -7.31 -32.38 -43.22
N LYS A 49 -6.58 -32.34 -42.07
CA LYS A 49 -7.17 -32.36 -40.73
C LYS A 49 -6.95 -31.07 -39.96
N THR A 50 -7.99 -30.69 -39.21
CA THR A 50 -7.95 -29.59 -38.26
C THR A 50 -7.17 -29.94 -37.02
N ALA A 51 -6.12 -29.19 -36.71
CA ALA A 51 -5.44 -29.28 -35.44
C ALA A 51 -5.93 -28.14 -34.52
N SER A 52 -6.24 -28.44 -33.27
CA SER A 52 -6.56 -27.44 -32.26
C SER A 52 -5.49 -27.43 -31.19
N ASP A 53 -5.00 -26.28 -30.81
CA ASP A 53 -3.96 -26.19 -29.80
C ASP A 53 -4.11 -25.00 -28.84
N GLU A 54 -3.42 -25.14 -27.69
CA GLU A 54 -3.35 -24.10 -26.67
C GLU A 54 -1.97 -23.46 -26.69
N VAL A 55 -1.94 -22.15 -26.90
CA VAL A 55 -0.73 -21.32 -26.76
C VAL A 55 -0.73 -20.63 -25.42
N GLY A 56 0.26 -20.87 -24.62
CA GLY A 56 0.47 -20.18 -23.35
C GLY A 56 1.70 -19.29 -23.38
N THR A 57 1.65 -18.17 -22.69
CA THR A 57 2.81 -17.30 -22.44
C THR A 57 3.17 -17.33 -20.98
N GLN A 58 4.47 -17.41 -20.65
CA GLN A 58 4.93 -17.47 -19.26
C GLN A 58 5.55 -16.16 -18.77
N ASP A 59 6.20 -15.39 -19.65
CA ASP A 59 6.94 -14.18 -19.28
C ASP A 59 6.27 -12.89 -19.76
N GLY A 60 5.04 -12.97 -20.27
CA GLY A 60 4.27 -11.83 -20.75
C GLY A 60 3.30 -11.28 -19.72
N ILE A 61 2.67 -10.15 -20.07
CA ILE A 61 1.62 -9.53 -19.27
C ILE A 61 0.33 -10.36 -19.31
N ILE A 62 0.05 -10.96 -20.46
CA ILE A 62 -1.17 -11.69 -20.72
C ILE A 62 -0.87 -13.19 -20.87
N ALA A 63 -1.55 -14.01 -20.11
CA ALA A 63 -1.66 -15.43 -20.37
C ALA A 63 -2.83 -15.67 -21.31
N GLY A 64 -2.73 -16.69 -22.14
CA GLY A 64 -3.86 -17.00 -22.99
C GLY A 64 -3.74 -18.39 -23.61
N LYS A 65 -4.87 -18.80 -24.16
CA LYS A 65 -5.00 -20.04 -24.91
C LYS A 65 -5.48 -19.72 -26.31
N MET A 66 -4.84 -20.28 -27.29
CA MET A 66 -5.17 -20.10 -28.68
C MET A 66 -5.41 -21.46 -29.31
N SER A 67 -6.52 -21.61 -30.04
CA SER A 67 -6.77 -22.79 -30.87
C SER A 67 -6.21 -22.53 -32.26
N ALA A 68 -5.46 -23.48 -32.76
CA ALA A 68 -4.90 -23.41 -34.10
C ALA A 68 -5.65 -24.33 -35.05
N LYS A 69 -5.82 -23.90 -36.25
CA LYS A 69 -6.47 -24.66 -37.35
C LYS A 69 -5.54 -24.69 -38.54
N VAL A 70 -5.42 -25.80 -39.18
CA VAL A 70 -4.71 -25.91 -40.47
C VAL A 70 -5.62 -25.42 -41.57
N GLY A 71 -5.16 -24.43 -42.32
CA GLY A 71 -5.85 -23.93 -43.52
C GLY A 71 -5.67 -24.85 -44.71
N ASP A 72 -6.46 -24.61 -45.77
CA ASP A 72 -6.42 -25.39 -47.01
C ASP A 72 -5.06 -25.34 -47.72
N ASP A 73 -4.28 -24.32 -47.42
CA ASP A 73 -2.90 -24.13 -47.91
C ASP A 73 -1.84 -24.86 -47.06
N GLY A 74 -2.27 -25.61 -46.05
CA GLY A 74 -1.42 -26.32 -45.14
C GLY A 74 -0.74 -25.46 -44.06
N LYS A 75 -1.14 -24.18 -43.93
CA LYS A 75 -0.62 -23.28 -42.90
C LYS A 75 -1.46 -23.32 -41.64
N ILE A 76 -0.79 -23.15 -40.51
CA ILE A 76 -1.45 -23.06 -39.20
C ILE A 76 -2.00 -21.65 -39.00
N VAL A 77 -3.31 -21.53 -38.79
CA VAL A 77 -3.99 -20.26 -38.56
C VAL A 77 -4.66 -20.29 -37.18
N ALA A 78 -4.54 -19.23 -36.44
CA ALA A 78 -5.26 -19.09 -35.18
C ALA A 78 -6.75 -18.96 -35.41
N SER A 79 -7.55 -19.84 -34.80
CA SER A 79 -9.01 -19.84 -34.96
C SER A 79 -9.74 -19.18 -33.78
N THR A 80 -9.20 -19.27 -32.58
CA THR A 80 -9.80 -18.72 -31.35
C THR A 80 -8.70 -18.32 -30.36
N VAL A 81 -8.85 -17.16 -29.77
CA VAL A 81 -7.94 -16.66 -28.74
C VAL A 81 -8.75 -16.39 -27.47
N LYS A 82 -8.42 -17.08 -26.40
CA LYS A 82 -8.90 -16.76 -25.05
C LYS A 82 -7.76 -16.11 -24.28
N ARG A 83 -8.00 -14.94 -23.77
CA ARG A 83 -7.00 -14.13 -23.04
C ARG A 83 -7.35 -14.06 -21.58
N ALA A 84 -6.30 -14.09 -20.74
CA ALA A 84 -6.40 -13.82 -19.32
C ALA A 84 -5.13 -13.07 -18.89
N ILE A 85 -5.25 -12.24 -17.87
CA ILE A 85 -4.09 -11.59 -17.29
C ILE A 85 -3.28 -12.65 -16.52
N GLN A 86 -1.95 -12.64 -16.66
CA GLN A 86 -1.07 -13.50 -15.85
C GLN A 86 -1.30 -13.19 -14.38
N GLN A 87 -1.70 -14.18 -13.60
CA GLN A 87 -2.08 -13.97 -12.19
C GLN A 87 -0.94 -13.38 -11.35
N HIS A 88 0.29 -13.79 -11.59
CA HIS A 88 1.43 -13.25 -10.87
C HIS A 88 1.72 -11.77 -11.21
N ASN A 89 1.26 -11.26 -12.34
CA ASN A 89 1.39 -9.85 -12.66
C ASN A 89 0.43 -8.96 -11.85
N GLN A 90 -0.63 -9.53 -11.31
CA GLN A 90 -1.52 -8.82 -10.38
C GLN A 90 -0.78 -8.40 -9.10
N ALA A 91 0.33 -9.06 -8.76
CA ALA A 91 1.16 -8.67 -7.64
C ALA A 91 1.72 -7.23 -7.78
N VAL A 92 1.86 -6.71 -9.00
CA VAL A 92 2.28 -5.32 -9.22
C VAL A 92 1.26 -4.33 -8.66
N SER A 93 -0.03 -4.63 -8.73
CA SER A 93 -1.05 -3.78 -8.11
C SER A 93 -0.95 -3.74 -6.58
N SER A 94 -0.40 -4.79 -5.99
CA SER A 94 -0.19 -4.88 -4.54
C SER A 94 0.74 -3.80 -4.02
N MET A 95 1.68 -3.33 -4.83
CA MET A 95 2.61 -2.27 -4.44
C MET A 95 1.92 -0.91 -4.36
N ALA A 96 1.03 -0.60 -5.32
CA ALA A 96 0.25 0.62 -5.27
C ALA A 96 -0.65 0.61 -4.02
N ASN A 97 -1.33 -0.50 -3.78
CA ASN A 97 -2.15 -0.69 -2.58
C ASN A 97 -1.32 -0.53 -1.30
N LEU A 98 -0.15 -1.16 -1.26
CA LEU A 98 0.75 -1.07 -0.13
C LEU A 98 1.23 0.36 0.13
N SER A 99 1.59 1.10 -0.91
CA SER A 99 2.01 2.50 -0.78
C SER A 99 0.92 3.38 -0.16
N LEU A 100 -0.33 3.23 -0.59
CA LEU A 100 -1.44 3.97 -0.02
C LEU A 100 -1.77 3.51 1.41
N MET A 101 -1.78 2.20 1.66
CA MET A 101 -2.01 1.63 2.99
C MET A 101 -0.99 2.15 4.01
N THR A 102 0.28 2.09 3.68
CA THR A 102 1.36 2.50 4.58
C THR A 102 1.35 4.00 4.81
N TRP A 103 1.11 4.79 3.78
CA TRP A 103 1.02 6.25 3.93
C TRP A 103 -0.16 6.66 4.81
N ARG A 104 -1.33 6.08 4.59
CA ARG A 104 -2.53 6.30 5.41
C ARG A 104 -2.31 5.91 6.87
N GLN A 105 -1.70 4.75 7.11
CA GLN A 105 -1.39 4.27 8.46
C GLN A 105 -0.40 5.18 9.17
N GLU A 106 0.67 5.56 8.49
CA GLU A 106 1.70 6.45 9.01
C GLU A 106 1.16 7.83 9.41
N ASN A 107 0.23 8.38 8.62
CA ASN A 107 -0.42 9.64 8.92
C ASN A 107 -1.33 9.55 10.16
N ASN A 108 -2.08 8.47 10.28
CA ASN A 108 -2.94 8.21 11.43
C ASN A 108 -2.12 8.11 12.73
N ASP A 109 -0.98 7.47 12.67
CA ASP A 109 -0.10 7.32 13.85
C ASP A 109 0.55 8.64 14.25
N MET A 110 0.89 9.48 13.31
CA MET A 110 1.44 10.81 13.61
C MET A 110 0.45 11.66 14.40
N ASN A 111 -0.82 11.58 14.07
CA ASN A 111 -1.85 12.34 14.74
C ASN A 111 -2.02 11.93 16.21
N LYS A 112 -1.96 10.65 16.52
CA LYS A 112 -2.08 10.13 17.88
C LYS A 112 -0.97 10.65 18.81
N ARG A 113 0.20 10.88 18.26
CA ARG A 113 1.36 11.38 19.00
C ARG A 113 1.12 12.74 19.65
N LEU A 114 0.33 13.61 19.04
CA LEU A 114 0.09 14.96 19.58
C LEU A 114 -0.62 14.99 20.94
N GLY A 115 -1.24 13.88 21.33
CA GLY A 115 -1.78 13.75 22.67
C GLY A 115 -0.77 13.94 23.80
N GLU A 116 0.52 13.64 23.56
CA GLU A 116 1.59 13.84 24.55
C GLU A 116 2.00 15.29 24.69
N VAL A 117 1.96 16.05 23.61
CA VAL A 117 2.28 17.50 23.64
C VAL A 117 1.37 18.22 24.62
N ARG A 118 0.13 17.77 24.71
CA ARG A 118 -0.88 18.36 25.60
C ARG A 118 -0.60 18.14 27.08
N ALA A 119 0.15 17.11 27.42
CA ALA A 119 0.54 16.79 28.80
C ALA A 119 1.83 17.48 29.24
N SER A 120 2.51 18.21 28.35
CA SER A 120 3.79 18.83 28.68
C SER A 120 3.61 20.16 29.43
N GLU A 121 4.38 20.34 30.49
CA GLU A 121 4.38 21.56 31.29
C GLU A 121 5.49 22.54 30.87
N GLY A 122 6.51 22.09 30.14
CA GLY A 122 7.63 22.89 29.70
C GLY A 122 7.33 23.79 28.50
N SER A 123 8.18 24.79 28.26
CA SER A 123 8.07 25.68 27.11
C SER A 123 8.61 25.07 25.81
N GLN A 124 9.49 24.07 25.92
CA GLN A 124 10.13 23.36 24.83
C GLN A 124 10.18 21.86 25.14
N GLY A 125 10.28 21.07 24.11
CA GLY A 125 10.44 19.63 24.30
C GLY A 125 11.08 18.93 23.12
N ILE A 126 11.80 17.88 23.41
CA ILE A 126 12.27 16.90 22.45
C ILE A 126 11.59 15.57 22.73
N TRP A 127 11.33 14.82 21.68
CA TRP A 127 10.66 13.54 21.82
C TRP A 127 11.11 12.55 20.77
N ALA A 128 11.00 11.29 21.12
CA ALA A 128 11.20 10.18 20.21
C ALA A 128 10.03 9.20 20.31
N ARG A 129 9.67 8.61 19.21
CA ARG A 129 8.60 7.64 19.12
C ARG A 129 9.00 6.47 18.23
N MET A 130 8.56 5.28 18.61
CA MET A 130 8.64 4.07 17.82
C MET A 130 7.27 3.39 17.76
N ALA A 131 6.91 2.89 16.60
CA ALA A 131 5.74 2.03 16.43
C ALA A 131 6.11 0.80 15.61
N ARG A 132 5.49 -0.31 15.91
CA ARG A 132 5.61 -1.55 15.15
C ARG A 132 4.24 -2.20 15.02
N GLY A 133 3.93 -2.66 13.83
CA GLY A 133 2.65 -3.27 13.56
C GLY A 133 2.63 -4.13 12.31
N GLN A 134 1.45 -4.62 12.01
CA GLN A 134 1.19 -5.43 10.85
C GLN A 134 -0.14 -5.01 10.22
N SER A 135 -0.14 -4.78 8.92
CA SER A 135 -1.35 -4.57 8.13
C SER A 135 -1.57 -5.70 7.15
N LYS A 136 -2.83 -6.01 6.90
CA LYS A 136 -3.27 -7.05 5.95
C LYS A 136 -4.36 -6.50 5.05
N TYR A 137 -4.30 -6.88 3.79
CA TYR A 137 -5.35 -6.63 2.82
C TYR A 137 -5.78 -7.95 2.18
N GLY A 138 -7.00 -8.41 2.50
CA GLY A 138 -7.43 -9.78 2.26
C GLY A 138 -7.56 -10.19 0.79
N GLN A 139 -8.04 -9.30 -0.08
CA GLN A 139 -8.33 -9.64 -1.48
C GLN A 139 -7.08 -10.06 -2.27
N GLN A 140 -5.91 -9.52 -1.93
CA GLN A 140 -4.65 -9.84 -2.60
C GLN A 140 -3.64 -10.53 -1.69
N GLY A 141 -4.03 -10.85 -0.48
CA GLY A 141 -3.19 -11.50 0.49
C GLY A 141 -1.97 -10.68 0.92
N ILE A 142 -2.06 -9.36 0.84
CA ILE A 142 -0.98 -8.47 1.27
C ILE A 142 -0.83 -8.55 2.77
N LYS A 143 0.40 -8.76 3.22
CA LYS A 143 0.80 -8.70 4.62
C LYS A 143 2.03 -7.82 4.72
N ASN A 144 1.94 -6.72 5.45
CA ASN A 144 3.04 -5.79 5.66
C ASN A 144 3.36 -5.68 7.15
N GLN A 145 4.62 -5.94 7.51
CA GLN A 145 5.16 -5.65 8.83
C GLN A 145 6.01 -4.39 8.74
N TYR A 146 5.77 -3.43 9.62
CA TYR A 146 6.40 -2.11 9.56
C TYR A 146 6.90 -1.65 10.91
N ASN A 147 7.93 -0.80 10.84
CA ASN A 147 8.46 -0.03 11.97
C ASN A 147 8.43 1.45 11.60
N TYR A 148 7.98 2.30 12.53
CA TYR A 148 8.04 3.75 12.44
C TYR A 148 8.96 4.29 13.50
N TYR A 149 9.81 5.23 13.10
CA TYR A 149 10.70 5.95 13.98
C TYR A 149 10.48 7.44 13.76
N GLN A 150 10.28 8.18 14.83
CA GLN A 150 10.07 9.61 14.77
C GLN A 150 10.91 10.29 15.84
N LEU A 151 11.49 11.44 15.48
CA LEU A 151 12.26 12.29 16.37
C LEU A 151 11.80 13.73 16.15
N GLY A 152 11.34 14.39 17.19
CA GLY A 152 10.76 15.71 17.08
C GLY A 152 11.22 16.69 18.15
N TYR A 153 10.98 17.95 17.83
CA TYR A 153 11.19 19.09 18.70
C TYR A 153 10.02 20.06 18.54
N ASP A 154 9.58 20.65 19.65
CA ASP A 154 8.57 21.69 19.65
C ASP A 154 8.83 22.75 20.73
N SER A 155 8.20 23.89 20.52
CA SER A 155 8.30 25.04 21.44
C SER A 155 6.96 25.77 21.51
N LYS A 156 6.64 26.28 22.70
CA LYS A 156 5.55 27.24 22.85
C LYS A 156 5.92 28.56 22.15
N ILE A 157 5.09 28.98 21.23
CA ILE A 157 5.22 30.28 20.54
C ILE A 157 4.28 31.33 21.12
N SER A 158 3.27 30.91 21.88
CA SER A 158 2.36 31.74 22.65
C SER A 158 1.77 30.92 23.80
N ASP A 159 0.92 31.51 24.63
CA ASP A 159 0.27 30.83 25.74
C ASP A 159 -0.57 29.62 25.28
N ASP A 160 -1.16 29.69 24.08
CA ASP A 160 -2.09 28.71 23.56
C ASP A 160 -1.50 27.78 22.49
N TRP A 161 -0.40 28.19 21.84
CA TRP A 161 0.14 27.47 20.69
C TRP A 161 1.53 26.89 20.92
N ILE A 162 1.66 25.63 20.55
CA ILE A 162 2.94 24.93 20.42
C ILE A 162 3.17 24.66 18.93
N LEU A 163 4.37 24.95 18.45
CA LEU A 163 4.80 24.65 17.09
C LEU A 163 6.00 23.71 17.11
N GLY A 164 6.01 22.73 16.24
CA GLY A 164 7.09 21.74 16.19
C GLY A 164 7.34 21.15 14.82
N GLY A 165 8.42 20.39 14.76
CA GLY A 165 8.82 19.62 13.61
C GLY A 165 9.36 18.28 14.03
N ALA A 166 9.31 17.31 13.10
CA ALA A 166 9.79 15.98 13.33
C ALA A 166 10.39 15.36 12.07
N PHE A 167 11.43 14.55 12.26
CA PHE A 167 11.90 13.61 11.25
C PHE A 167 11.18 12.28 11.41
N THR A 168 10.85 11.65 10.29
CA THR A 168 10.16 10.37 10.26
C THR A 168 10.89 9.38 9.37
N TYR A 169 10.95 8.13 9.80
CA TYR A 169 11.49 7.02 9.03
C TYR A 169 10.59 5.80 9.20
N THR A 170 10.21 5.21 8.08
CA THR A 170 9.39 4.00 8.04
C THR A 170 10.14 2.92 7.29
N ASP A 171 10.13 1.71 7.82
CA ASP A 171 10.70 0.50 7.22
C ASP A 171 9.67 -0.61 7.27
N GLY A 172 9.33 -1.18 6.12
CA GLY A 172 8.31 -2.23 6.02
C GLY A 172 8.74 -3.37 5.11
N ASP A 173 8.37 -4.58 5.52
CA ASP A 173 8.52 -5.80 4.74
C ASP A 173 7.13 -6.34 4.40
N SER A 174 6.91 -6.63 3.13
CA SER A 174 5.63 -7.11 2.64
C SER A 174 5.75 -8.45 1.93
N ASN A 175 4.71 -9.25 2.11
CA ASN A 175 4.46 -10.47 1.35
C ASN A 175 3.05 -10.39 0.77
N TYR A 176 2.90 -10.85 -0.45
CA TYR A 176 1.61 -10.93 -1.13
C TYR A 176 1.62 -12.11 -2.09
N THR A 177 0.47 -12.45 -2.61
CA THR A 177 0.36 -13.54 -3.58
C THR A 177 1.27 -13.26 -4.77
N ASN A 178 2.17 -14.21 -5.08
CA ASN A 178 3.16 -14.16 -6.16
C ASN A 178 4.24 -13.08 -6.00
N GLY A 179 4.51 -12.58 -4.80
CA GLY A 179 5.57 -11.61 -4.64
C GLY A 179 5.86 -11.20 -3.21
N SER A 180 6.88 -10.36 -3.09
CA SER A 180 7.31 -9.73 -1.85
C SER A 180 7.89 -8.34 -2.14
N GLY A 181 8.06 -7.55 -1.11
CA GLY A 181 8.66 -6.23 -1.28
C GLY A 181 9.11 -5.60 0.02
N THR A 182 9.83 -4.51 -0.12
CA THR A 182 10.22 -3.62 0.98
C THR A 182 9.79 -2.20 0.65
N ASN A 183 9.42 -1.46 1.67
CA ASN A 183 9.08 -0.05 1.54
C ASN A 183 9.82 0.75 2.61
N LYS A 184 10.43 1.87 2.20
CA LYS A 184 11.17 2.78 3.07
C LYS A 184 10.71 4.20 2.82
N HIS A 185 10.26 4.88 3.88
CA HIS A 185 9.82 6.27 3.83
C HIS A 185 10.75 7.11 4.70
N THR A 186 11.28 8.17 4.12
CA THR A 186 12.08 9.16 4.85
C THR A 186 11.43 10.51 4.67
N GLY A 187 11.10 11.17 5.76
CA GLY A 187 10.35 12.41 5.67
C GLY A 187 10.46 13.31 6.88
N PHE A 188 9.66 14.35 6.84
CA PHE A 188 9.54 15.29 7.93
C PHE A 188 8.09 15.77 8.06
N ALA A 189 7.76 16.21 9.25
CA ALA A 189 6.46 16.80 9.56
C ALA A 189 6.65 18.13 10.28
N VAL A 190 5.72 19.04 10.05
CA VAL A 190 5.54 20.24 10.87
C VAL A 190 4.16 20.19 11.50
N TYR A 191 4.05 20.62 12.73
CA TYR A 191 2.78 20.55 13.45
C TYR A 191 2.61 21.74 14.37
N GLY A 192 1.34 22.09 14.58
CA GLY A 192 0.90 23.06 15.56
C GLY A 192 -0.20 22.48 16.43
N SER A 193 -0.12 22.74 17.72
CA SER A 193 -1.14 22.34 18.69
C SER A 193 -1.61 23.54 19.48
N ASN A 194 -2.92 23.74 19.50
CA ASN A 194 -3.58 24.75 20.32
C ASN A 194 -4.31 24.06 21.45
N LEU A 195 -3.90 24.28 22.68
CA LEU A 195 -4.55 23.76 23.87
C LEU A 195 -5.13 24.91 24.68
N ARG A 196 -6.41 24.80 24.99
CA ARG A 196 -7.15 25.81 25.77
C ARG A 196 -7.40 25.33 27.18
N ASP A 197 -7.61 26.28 28.10
CA ASP A 197 -7.86 26.00 29.53
C ASP A 197 -9.14 25.19 29.78
N ASP A 198 -10.12 25.25 28.86
CA ASP A 198 -11.35 24.49 28.96
C ASP A 198 -11.22 23.00 28.54
N GLY A 199 -9.99 22.56 28.21
CA GLY A 199 -9.68 21.21 27.76
C GLY A 199 -9.92 20.97 26.27
N SER A 200 -10.35 21.97 25.50
CA SER A 200 -10.44 21.88 24.05
C SER A 200 -9.08 22.07 23.39
N PHE A 201 -8.89 21.43 22.23
CA PHE A 201 -7.66 21.51 21.48
C PHE A 201 -7.90 21.44 19.98
N ILE A 202 -6.97 22.03 19.24
CA ILE A 202 -6.86 21.91 17.78
C ILE A 202 -5.43 21.50 17.47
N ASP A 203 -5.28 20.44 16.68
CA ASP A 203 -4.00 19.96 16.19
C ASP A 203 -3.97 20.05 14.65
N LEU A 204 -2.90 20.63 14.11
CA LEU A 204 -2.68 20.75 12.68
C LEU A 204 -1.34 20.10 12.35
N ILE A 205 -1.31 19.27 11.29
CA ILE A 205 -0.10 18.59 10.87
C ILE A 205 0.02 18.66 9.35
N ALA A 206 1.22 18.96 8.87
CA ALA A 206 1.62 18.79 7.47
C ALA A 206 2.83 17.87 7.43
N LYS A 207 2.81 16.88 6.52
CA LYS A 207 3.85 15.87 6.42
C LYS A 207 4.23 15.61 4.98
N TYR A 208 5.52 15.39 4.76
CA TYR A 208 6.11 14.96 3.50
C TYR A 208 7.03 13.77 3.72
N ALA A 209 7.05 12.82 2.78
CA ALA A 209 8.02 11.74 2.77
C ALA A 209 8.43 11.38 1.33
N HIS A 210 9.70 11.02 1.19
CA HIS A 210 10.21 10.30 0.03
C HIS A 210 10.05 8.81 0.27
N MET A 211 9.41 8.11 -0.67
CA MET A 211 9.00 6.72 -0.53
C MET A 211 9.72 5.86 -1.56
N LYS A 212 10.56 4.93 -1.09
CA LYS A 212 11.22 3.93 -1.91
C LYS A 212 10.51 2.60 -1.78
N ASN A 213 10.26 1.94 -2.92
CA ASN A 213 9.63 0.64 -2.97
C ASN A 213 10.48 -0.30 -3.84
N ASP A 214 10.88 -1.42 -3.26
CA ASP A 214 11.50 -2.54 -3.96
C ASP A 214 10.54 -3.71 -3.95
N PHE A 215 10.43 -4.41 -5.05
CA PHE A 215 9.53 -5.55 -5.15
C PHE A 215 10.10 -6.67 -5.97
N ASP A 216 9.64 -7.87 -5.67
CA ASP A 216 9.99 -9.09 -6.35
C ASP A 216 8.71 -9.85 -6.70
N VAL A 217 8.47 -10.01 -8.00
CA VAL A 217 7.31 -10.75 -8.51
C VAL A 217 7.80 -12.08 -9.07
N ASN A 218 7.19 -13.17 -8.64
CA ASN A 218 7.53 -14.52 -9.08
C ASN A 218 7.02 -14.75 -10.51
N GLY A 219 7.91 -14.66 -11.49
CA GLY A 219 7.59 -14.80 -12.91
C GLY A 219 7.05 -13.51 -13.54
N GLY A 220 6.48 -13.61 -14.74
CA GLY A 220 5.85 -12.50 -15.45
C GLY A 220 6.77 -11.30 -15.68
N VAL A 221 6.40 -10.16 -15.16
CA VAL A 221 7.16 -8.92 -15.31
C VAL A 221 8.44 -8.89 -14.48
N GLY A 222 8.59 -9.79 -13.50
CA GLY A 222 9.76 -9.87 -12.64
C GLY A 222 9.82 -8.77 -11.58
N SER A 223 11.04 -8.52 -11.10
CA SER A 223 11.30 -7.56 -10.03
C SER A 223 11.44 -6.14 -10.55
N GLY A 224 11.38 -5.17 -9.65
CA GLY A 224 11.66 -3.77 -9.94
C GLY A 224 11.76 -2.93 -8.68
N ASP A 225 12.07 -1.68 -8.88
CA ASP A 225 12.10 -0.66 -7.85
C ASP A 225 11.57 0.66 -8.39
N TYR A 226 11.01 1.46 -7.53
CA TYR A 226 10.58 2.81 -7.87
C TYR A 226 10.51 3.69 -6.63
N SER A 227 10.49 4.99 -6.87
CA SER A 227 10.32 5.99 -5.83
C SER A 227 9.11 6.88 -6.14
N THR A 228 8.46 7.31 -5.08
CA THR A 228 7.37 8.28 -5.14
C THR A 228 7.43 9.18 -3.91
N ASN A 229 6.50 10.13 -3.81
CA ASN A 229 6.45 11.06 -2.71
C ASN A 229 5.07 11.06 -2.07
N GLY A 230 5.04 11.13 -0.75
CA GLY A 230 3.83 11.30 0.03
C GLY A 230 3.70 12.72 0.58
N LEU A 231 2.48 13.23 0.56
CA LEU A 231 2.12 14.51 1.17
C LEU A 231 0.85 14.31 1.99
N SER A 232 0.76 14.93 3.16
CA SER A 232 -0.47 14.90 3.93
C SER A 232 -0.71 16.18 4.73
N PHE A 233 -1.99 16.46 4.97
CA PHE A 233 -2.46 17.52 5.82
C PHE A 233 -3.56 17.00 6.72
N SER A 234 -3.51 17.35 8.00
CA SER A 234 -4.46 16.87 8.99
C SER A 234 -4.89 18.01 9.91
N ALA A 235 -6.15 17.98 10.30
CA ALA A 235 -6.72 18.84 11.33
C ALA A 235 -7.56 17.99 12.28
N GLU A 236 -7.33 18.12 13.56
CA GLU A 236 -8.06 17.45 14.62
C GLU A 236 -8.59 18.47 15.61
N TYR A 237 -9.83 18.27 16.05
CA TYR A 237 -10.45 18.98 17.15
C TYR A 237 -10.96 18.00 18.20
N GLY A 238 -10.77 18.34 19.47
CA GLY A 238 -11.31 17.54 20.55
C GLY A 238 -11.45 18.35 21.82
N LYS A 239 -12.06 17.75 22.82
CA LYS A 239 -12.21 18.35 24.13
C LYS A 239 -12.19 17.27 25.21
N ARG A 240 -11.38 17.48 26.24
CA ARG A 240 -11.32 16.59 27.40
C ARG A 240 -12.19 17.13 28.53
N PHE A 241 -13.08 16.29 29.04
CA PHE A 241 -13.92 16.55 30.17
C PHE A 241 -13.45 15.69 31.35
N HIS A 242 -13.12 16.33 32.47
CA HIS A 242 -12.71 15.64 33.70
C HIS A 242 -13.81 15.62 34.75
N GLN A 243 -13.89 14.48 35.47
CA GLN A 243 -14.73 14.34 36.66
C GLN A 243 -14.14 13.26 37.58
N GLU A 244 -13.74 13.66 38.79
CA GLU A 244 -13.36 12.75 39.89
C GLU A 244 -12.30 11.71 39.54
N GLY A 245 -11.23 12.14 38.83
CA GLY A 245 -10.13 11.27 38.42
C GLY A 245 -10.39 10.47 37.16
N TYR A 246 -11.54 10.64 36.53
CA TYR A 246 -11.88 10.09 35.22
C TYR A 246 -12.00 11.22 34.20
N TRP A 247 -11.80 10.87 32.93
CA TRP A 247 -12.02 11.80 31.85
C TRP A 247 -12.56 11.11 30.61
N ILE A 248 -13.26 11.89 29.79
CA ILE A 248 -13.71 11.50 28.46
C ILE A 248 -13.24 12.55 27.46
N GLU A 249 -12.75 12.13 26.31
CA GLU A 249 -12.26 13.01 25.26
C GLU A 249 -12.85 12.62 23.91
N PRO A 250 -13.95 13.26 23.48
CA PRO A 250 -14.42 13.16 22.11
C PRO A 250 -13.49 13.90 21.15
N GLN A 251 -13.32 13.35 19.94
CA GLN A 251 -12.41 13.84 18.92
C GLN A 251 -13.03 13.73 17.53
N ALA A 252 -12.72 14.69 16.69
CA ALA A 252 -13.01 14.66 15.26
C ALA A 252 -11.77 15.08 14.47
N GLU A 253 -11.46 14.37 13.38
CA GLU A 253 -10.27 14.62 12.58
C GLU A 253 -10.57 14.43 11.10
N LEU A 254 -9.89 15.21 10.28
CA LEU A 254 -9.86 15.05 8.84
C LEU A 254 -8.42 15.05 8.36
N THR A 255 -8.03 14.01 7.61
CA THR A 255 -6.68 13.85 7.07
C THR A 255 -6.73 13.62 5.57
N TYR A 256 -6.13 14.53 4.82
CA TYR A 256 -5.87 14.36 3.40
C TYR A 256 -4.46 13.81 3.20
N GLY A 257 -4.33 12.78 2.39
CA GLY A 257 -3.06 12.19 2.00
C GLY A 257 -2.97 11.97 0.50
N ARG A 258 -1.79 12.17 -0.06
CA ARG A 258 -1.52 11.92 -1.48
C ARG A 258 -0.20 11.20 -1.65
N VAL A 259 -0.20 10.18 -2.51
CA VAL A 259 0.98 9.51 -3.03
C VAL A 259 1.12 9.89 -4.50
N SER A 260 2.26 10.42 -4.90
CA SER A 260 2.49 10.87 -6.27
C SER A 260 2.55 9.70 -7.26
N SER A 261 2.24 9.98 -8.53
CA SER A 261 2.39 9.03 -9.62
C SER A 261 3.85 8.59 -9.80
N ALA A 262 4.04 7.42 -10.37
CA ALA A 262 5.35 6.88 -10.69
C ALA A 262 5.35 6.13 -12.02
N ASP A 263 6.45 6.24 -12.75
CA ASP A 263 6.73 5.51 -13.98
C ASP A 263 8.02 4.72 -13.80
N PHE A 264 8.00 3.45 -14.13
CA PHE A 264 9.18 2.61 -14.04
C PHE A 264 9.12 1.41 -15.00
N THR A 265 10.24 0.75 -15.17
CA THR A 265 10.35 -0.45 -16.01
C THR A 265 10.83 -1.61 -15.15
N THR A 266 10.16 -2.74 -15.25
CA THR A 266 10.54 -3.97 -14.54
C THR A 266 11.75 -4.66 -15.19
N LYS A 267 12.37 -5.59 -14.48
CA LYS A 267 13.52 -6.35 -14.99
C LYS A 267 13.22 -7.09 -16.30
N ASN A 268 12.00 -7.56 -16.48
CA ASN A 268 11.59 -8.26 -17.71
C ASN A 268 11.06 -7.30 -18.79
N GLY A 269 11.26 -5.99 -18.64
CA GLY A 269 10.99 -4.99 -19.67
C GLY A 269 9.54 -4.50 -19.76
N ALA A 270 8.70 -4.77 -18.75
CA ALA A 270 7.37 -4.18 -18.69
C ALA A 270 7.44 -2.72 -18.25
N SER A 271 6.75 -1.83 -18.96
CA SER A 271 6.55 -0.44 -18.55
C SER A 271 5.36 -0.36 -17.61
N VAL A 272 5.54 0.26 -16.47
CA VAL A 272 4.51 0.40 -15.43
C VAL A 272 4.27 1.87 -15.14
N HIS A 273 3.01 2.27 -15.15
CA HIS A 273 2.55 3.57 -14.69
C HIS A 273 1.62 3.38 -13.50
N GLN A 274 1.98 3.96 -12.37
CA GLN A 274 1.14 4.06 -11.19
C GLN A 274 0.54 5.46 -11.14
N ASP A 275 -0.78 5.56 -11.14
CA ASP A 275 -1.46 6.83 -10.97
C ASP A 275 -1.23 7.40 -9.57
N SER A 276 -1.32 8.71 -9.43
CA SER A 276 -1.37 9.33 -8.11
C SER A 276 -2.57 8.81 -7.33
N MET A 277 -2.40 8.64 -6.02
CA MET A 277 -3.41 8.08 -5.14
C MET A 277 -3.75 9.10 -4.05
N ASP A 278 -5.04 9.31 -3.83
CA ASP A 278 -5.53 10.22 -2.80
C ASP A 278 -6.29 9.45 -1.72
N SER A 279 -6.20 9.94 -0.50
CA SER A 279 -6.92 9.48 0.68
C SER A 279 -7.50 10.68 1.41
N LEU A 280 -8.75 10.62 1.80
CA LEU A 280 -9.41 11.62 2.63
C LEU A 280 -10.13 10.92 3.77
N VAL A 281 -9.47 10.82 4.91
CA VAL A 281 -9.99 10.08 6.07
C VAL A 281 -10.63 11.03 7.06
N GLY A 282 -11.91 10.83 7.31
CA GLY A 282 -12.60 11.39 8.45
C GLY A 282 -12.56 10.41 9.63
N ARG A 283 -12.28 10.89 10.83
CA ARG A 283 -12.28 10.10 12.06
C ARG A 283 -13.12 10.76 13.13
N LEU A 284 -14.02 9.99 13.69
CA LEU A 284 -14.73 10.32 14.92
C LEU A 284 -14.35 9.31 15.98
N GLY A 285 -13.93 9.79 17.13
CA GLY A 285 -13.47 8.93 18.20
C GLY A 285 -13.67 9.50 19.58
N PHE A 286 -13.44 8.66 20.55
CA PHE A 286 -13.41 9.06 21.94
C PHE A 286 -12.38 8.23 22.70
N SER A 287 -11.86 8.81 23.77
CA SER A 287 -11.03 8.13 24.75
C SER A 287 -11.69 8.25 26.12
N LEU A 288 -11.59 7.18 26.90
CA LEU A 288 -11.97 7.13 28.30
C LEU A 288 -10.73 6.86 29.13
N GLY A 289 -10.43 7.70 30.07
CA GLY A 289 -9.25 7.58 30.89
C GLY A 289 -9.53 7.66 32.38
N LYS A 290 -8.58 7.13 33.13
CA LYS A 290 -8.51 7.21 34.58
C LYS A 290 -7.16 7.74 34.98
N ASP A 291 -7.15 8.76 35.82
CA ASP A 291 -5.92 9.26 36.41
C ASP A 291 -5.37 8.26 37.44
N ILE A 292 -4.07 8.06 37.40
CA ILE A 292 -3.31 7.27 38.37
C ILE A 292 -2.23 8.17 38.97
N LYS A 293 -1.51 7.69 39.99
CA LYS A 293 -0.54 8.49 40.73
C LYS A 293 0.51 9.17 39.82
N GLN A 294 0.93 8.53 38.74
CA GLN A 294 2.01 9.00 37.87
C GLN A 294 1.56 9.16 36.40
N GLY A 295 0.30 9.45 36.18
CA GLY A 295 -0.19 9.64 34.83
C GLY A 295 -1.64 9.21 34.67
N ASN A 296 -1.94 8.49 33.61
CA ASN A 296 -3.25 7.95 33.35
C ASN A 296 -3.19 6.63 32.56
N VAL A 297 -4.28 5.89 32.60
CA VAL A 297 -4.56 4.75 31.74
C VAL A 297 -5.83 5.04 30.97
N TYR A 298 -5.92 4.59 29.73
CA TYR A 298 -7.06 4.89 28.87
C TYR A 298 -7.39 3.73 27.93
N VAL A 299 -8.64 3.76 27.48
CA VAL A 299 -9.15 3.01 26.33
C VAL A 299 -9.68 3.99 25.30
N ARG A 300 -9.56 3.65 24.04
CA ARG A 300 -10.04 4.49 22.95
C ARG A 300 -10.73 3.69 21.87
N ALA A 301 -11.70 4.29 21.23
CA ALA A 301 -12.39 3.76 20.07
C ALA A 301 -12.65 4.87 19.07
N SER A 302 -12.47 4.56 17.80
CA SER A 302 -12.71 5.49 16.70
C SER A 302 -13.35 4.77 15.53
N TYR A 303 -14.19 5.49 14.80
CA TYR A 303 -14.64 5.10 13.47
C TYR A 303 -13.98 6.02 12.45
N LEU A 304 -13.36 5.40 11.46
CA LEU A 304 -12.65 6.07 10.37
C LEU A 304 -13.34 5.74 9.06
N TYR A 305 -13.36 6.71 8.16
CA TYR A 305 -13.88 6.51 6.82
C TYR A 305 -13.00 7.23 5.80
N ASP A 306 -12.50 6.49 4.82
CA ASP A 306 -11.77 7.06 3.68
C ASP A 306 -12.76 7.31 2.54
N PHE A 307 -12.96 8.58 2.20
CA PHE A 307 -13.87 9.02 1.12
C PHE A 307 -13.26 8.87 -0.27
N GLN A 308 -12.00 8.49 -0.34
CA GLN A 308 -11.22 8.21 -1.53
C GLN A 308 -10.58 6.83 -1.37
N GLY A 309 -9.40 6.61 -1.89
CA GLY A 309 -8.68 5.35 -1.69
C GLY A 309 -8.52 4.52 -2.96
N ASP A 310 -8.80 5.12 -4.11
CA ASP A 310 -8.62 4.46 -5.40
C ASP A 310 -7.14 4.34 -5.75
N THR A 311 -6.76 3.15 -6.21
CA THR A 311 -5.44 2.89 -6.77
C THR A 311 -5.58 2.39 -8.20
N SER A 312 -4.66 2.79 -9.07
CA SER A 312 -4.64 2.35 -10.46
C SER A 312 -3.21 2.17 -10.94
N VAL A 313 -2.95 1.03 -11.57
CA VAL A 313 -1.66 0.69 -12.17
C VAL A 313 -1.89 0.18 -13.57
N THR A 314 -1.16 0.72 -14.55
CA THR A 314 -1.19 0.27 -15.94
C THR A 314 0.17 -0.33 -16.30
N MET A 315 0.16 -1.51 -16.89
CA MET A 315 1.36 -2.18 -17.39
C MET A 315 1.26 -2.37 -18.89
N SER A 316 2.39 -2.23 -19.57
CA SER A 316 2.50 -2.51 -21.01
C SER A 316 3.81 -3.21 -21.35
N LYS A 317 3.72 -4.18 -22.26
CA LYS A 317 4.86 -4.91 -22.81
C LYS A 317 4.48 -5.53 -24.13
N GLY A 318 5.36 -5.45 -25.15
CA GLY A 318 5.18 -6.14 -26.42
C GLY A 318 3.90 -5.74 -27.18
N GLY A 319 3.38 -4.52 -26.96
CA GLY A 319 2.15 -4.05 -27.57
C GLY A 319 0.87 -4.54 -26.87
N ALA A 320 0.97 -5.28 -25.78
CA ALA A 320 -0.12 -5.59 -24.85
C ALA A 320 -0.13 -4.61 -23.68
N ALA A 321 -1.29 -4.28 -23.16
CA ALA A 321 -1.45 -3.43 -21.99
C ALA A 321 -2.59 -3.94 -21.11
N THR A 322 -2.46 -3.72 -19.81
CA THR A 322 -3.50 -4.04 -18.83
C THR A 322 -3.48 -3.02 -17.71
N SER A 323 -4.62 -2.85 -17.06
CA SER A 323 -4.78 -1.97 -15.90
C SER A 323 -5.38 -2.73 -14.73
N PHE A 324 -4.88 -2.43 -13.54
CA PHE A 324 -5.42 -2.92 -12.28
C PHE A 324 -5.96 -1.75 -11.49
N LYS A 325 -7.20 -1.85 -11.05
CA LYS A 325 -7.85 -0.84 -10.21
C LYS A 325 -8.31 -1.48 -8.92
N THR A 326 -8.05 -0.80 -7.81
CA THR A 326 -8.47 -1.25 -6.48
C THR A 326 -8.99 -0.04 -5.70
N ASP A 327 -10.05 -0.25 -4.94
CA ASP A 327 -10.61 0.74 -4.02
C ASP A 327 -10.30 0.30 -2.58
N LEU A 328 -9.50 1.11 -1.87
CA LEU A 328 -9.20 0.95 -0.44
C LEU A 328 -9.99 1.91 0.44
N GLY A 329 -10.98 2.60 -0.13
CA GLY A 329 -11.91 3.47 0.60
C GLY A 329 -12.86 2.69 1.49
N GLY A 330 -13.73 3.43 2.15
CA GLY A 330 -14.71 2.87 3.07
C GLY A 330 -14.33 3.03 4.53
N GLY A 331 -15.12 2.42 5.42
CA GLY A 331 -15.03 2.62 6.85
C GLY A 331 -14.44 1.44 7.61
N TRP A 332 -13.87 1.75 8.78
CA TRP A 332 -13.37 0.75 9.73
C TRP A 332 -13.38 1.30 11.15
N TRP A 333 -13.32 0.38 12.10
CA TRP A 333 -13.17 0.68 13.52
C TRP A 333 -11.73 0.52 13.96
N GLU A 334 -11.31 1.35 14.91
CA GLU A 334 -10.03 1.26 15.58
C GLU A 334 -10.23 1.28 17.09
N PHE A 335 -9.56 0.36 17.78
CA PHE A 335 -9.61 0.24 19.23
C PHE A 335 -8.18 0.23 19.80
N GLY A 336 -8.01 0.89 20.91
CA GLY A 336 -6.72 0.94 21.58
C GLY A 336 -6.83 1.00 23.09
N VAL A 337 -5.75 0.58 23.74
CA VAL A 337 -5.55 0.74 25.18
C VAL A 337 -4.12 1.27 25.40
N GLY A 338 -3.97 2.13 26.38
CA GLY A 338 -2.66 2.71 26.61
C GLY A 338 -2.51 3.36 27.98
N THR A 339 -1.32 3.88 28.19
CA THR A 339 -0.94 4.60 29.39
C THR A 339 -0.02 5.76 29.05
N ASN A 340 -0.20 6.86 29.75
CA ASN A 340 0.75 7.97 29.81
C ASN A 340 1.31 8.04 31.22
N LEU A 341 2.65 8.09 31.34
CA LEU A 341 3.34 8.10 32.60
C LEU A 341 4.26 9.31 32.71
N ASP A 342 4.18 9.99 33.84
CA ASP A 342 5.17 10.97 34.27
C ASP A 342 6.27 10.26 35.07
N LEU A 343 7.47 10.20 34.51
CA LEU A 343 8.62 9.54 35.12
C LEU A 343 9.40 10.47 36.05
N GLY A 344 8.94 11.71 36.25
CA GLY A 344 9.68 12.74 36.95
C GLY A 344 10.77 13.37 36.07
N HIS A 345 11.45 14.42 36.57
CA HIS A 345 12.49 15.15 35.82
C HIS A 345 12.05 15.62 34.43
N ASP A 346 10.80 16.09 34.32
CA ASP A 346 10.21 16.59 33.06
C ASP A 346 10.19 15.55 31.93
N THR A 347 10.19 14.26 32.29
CA THR A 347 10.20 13.16 31.34
C THR A 347 8.85 12.43 31.36
N HIS A 348 8.22 12.33 30.19
CA HIS A 348 6.97 11.63 29.98
C HIS A 348 7.19 10.44 29.05
N PHE A 349 6.53 9.33 29.39
CA PHE A 349 6.54 8.10 28.60
C PHE A 349 5.11 7.70 28.26
N TYR A 350 4.89 7.15 27.08
CA TYR A 350 3.63 6.52 26.75
C TYR A 350 3.82 5.17 26.08
N LEU A 351 2.83 4.32 26.28
CA LEU A 351 2.70 3.03 25.61
C LEU A 351 1.24 2.81 25.23
N ASP A 352 1.00 2.37 24.01
CA ASP A 352 -0.33 2.17 23.44
C ASP A 352 -0.31 0.93 22.56
N VAL A 353 -1.39 0.15 22.60
CA VAL A 353 -1.60 -1.02 21.74
C VAL A 353 -2.94 -0.87 21.07
N GLU A 354 -3.01 -1.15 19.77
CA GLU A 354 -4.20 -0.96 18.98
C GLU A 354 -4.49 -2.11 18.01
N THR A 355 -5.74 -2.21 17.62
CA THR A 355 -6.23 -3.11 16.57
C THR A 355 -7.35 -2.44 15.78
N THR A 356 -7.60 -2.93 14.57
CA THR A 356 -8.70 -2.47 13.73
C THR A 356 -9.70 -3.59 13.46
N ALA A 357 -10.91 -3.23 13.05
CA ALA A 357 -11.95 -4.17 12.65
C ALA A 357 -12.91 -3.56 11.62
N GLY A 358 -13.48 -4.40 10.77
CA GLY A 358 -14.59 -4.02 9.87
C GLY A 358 -14.20 -3.33 8.58
N GLY A 359 -12.91 -3.17 8.27
CA GLY A 359 -12.42 -2.59 7.01
C GLY A 359 -11.85 -3.64 6.06
N ASP A 360 -11.51 -3.19 4.85
CA ASP A 360 -10.80 -4.02 3.87
C ASP A 360 -9.33 -4.21 4.23
N VAL A 361 -8.76 -3.23 4.91
CA VAL A 361 -7.41 -3.28 5.48
C VAL A 361 -7.51 -3.53 6.98
N ASP A 362 -6.93 -4.63 7.42
CA ASP A 362 -6.86 -4.97 8.84
C ASP A 362 -5.48 -4.65 9.39
N THR A 363 -5.45 -4.06 10.59
CA THR A 363 -4.24 -3.95 11.41
C THR A 363 -4.47 -4.77 12.68
N PRO A 364 -4.18 -6.08 12.66
CA PRO A 364 -4.51 -6.95 13.79
C PRO A 364 -3.81 -6.56 15.08
N TRP A 365 -2.65 -5.95 14.97
CA TRP A 365 -1.94 -5.39 16.12
C TRP A 365 -0.98 -4.29 15.69
N GLN A 366 -0.85 -3.30 16.53
CA GLN A 366 0.21 -2.30 16.51
C GLN A 366 0.47 -1.85 17.93
N TRP A 367 1.74 -1.67 18.29
CA TRP A 367 2.11 -0.98 19.51
C TRP A 367 2.87 0.30 19.19
N ASN A 368 2.70 1.29 20.05
CA ASN A 368 3.35 2.58 19.98
C ASN A 368 4.01 2.86 21.33
N ALA A 369 5.23 3.32 21.29
CA ALA A 369 5.93 3.76 22.50
C ALA A 369 6.65 5.07 22.21
N GLY A 370 6.67 5.97 23.16
CA GLY A 370 7.36 7.23 23.02
C GLY A 370 7.81 7.81 24.34
N VAL A 371 8.79 8.69 24.24
CA VAL A 371 9.34 9.43 25.35
C VAL A 371 9.48 10.90 24.97
N ARG A 372 9.15 11.77 25.91
CA ARG A 372 9.28 13.23 25.79
C ARG A 372 10.04 13.79 26.97
N TYR A 373 10.99 14.65 26.69
CA TYR A 373 11.67 15.50 27.68
C TYR A 373 11.31 16.96 27.43
N SER A 374 10.75 17.61 28.44
CA SER A 374 10.32 19.02 28.39
C SER A 374 11.28 19.88 29.21
N PHE A 375 11.60 21.09 28.74
CA PHE A 375 12.53 22.02 29.41
C PHE A 375 12.21 23.48 29.15
#